data_23c0958fd00541e49d486eb3416831fb
#
_entry.id   23c0958fd00541e49d486eb3416831fb
#
_cell.length_a   1.000
_cell.length_b   1.000
_cell.length_c   1.000
_cell.angle_alpha   90.00
_cell.angle_beta   90.00
_cell.angle_gamma   90.00
#
_symmetry.space_group_name_H-M   'P 1'
#
loop_
_entity.id
_entity.type
_entity.pdbx_description
1 polymer ?
#
loop_
_entity_poly.entity_id
_entity_poly.type
_entity_poly.pdbx_seq_one_letter_code
_entity_poly.pdbx_strand_id
1 'polypeptide(L)'
;MKNQKLENLLNLALDATPEELEKSPELGIGYNEVERTWDLIIKYTGNLSQIIGEEVPRAELLNGFAVITLAESKIESLSRLPGIEYVEKPKRLFFAVNQGKSASCMTAVQSRFSPLGEALTGKGILVACVDSGE
;
A
#
# COMPACT_ATOMS: atom_id res chain seq x y z
N MET A 1 4.91 23.89 8.30
CA MET A 1 5.95 23.45 7.33
C MET A 1 5.73 21.96 7.10
N LYS A 2 5.32 21.54 5.90
CA LYS A 2 5.02 20.13 5.62
C LYS A 2 6.27 19.29 5.83
N ASN A 3 6.13 18.19 6.54
CA ASN A 3 7.26 17.31 6.84
C ASN A 3 7.63 16.51 5.59
N GLN A 4 8.85 16.67 5.09
CA GLN A 4 9.31 16.03 3.86
C GLN A 4 9.41 14.50 3.94
N LYS A 5 9.48 13.94 5.15
CA LYS A 5 9.48 12.50 5.37
C LYS A 5 8.10 11.87 5.32
N LEU A 6 7.03 12.67 5.42
CA LEU A 6 5.66 12.21 5.27
C LEU A 6 5.23 12.32 3.81
N GLU A 7 4.59 11.27 3.29
CA GLU A 7 3.96 11.29 1.97
C GLU A 7 2.97 12.47 1.83
N ASN A 8 2.87 13.04 0.65
CA ASN A 8 1.97 14.18 0.39
C ASN A 8 0.50 13.86 0.69
N LEU A 9 0.03 12.66 0.33
CA LEU A 9 -1.34 12.24 0.63
C LEU A 9 -1.58 12.05 2.12
N LEU A 10 -0.60 11.56 2.87
CA LEU A 10 -0.67 11.46 4.32
C LEU A 10 -0.68 12.86 4.97
N ASN A 11 0.16 13.78 4.51
CA ASN A 11 0.12 15.18 4.97
C ASN A 11 -1.24 15.83 4.73
N LEU A 12 -1.85 15.59 3.55
CA LEU A 12 -3.18 16.09 3.25
C LEU A 12 -4.25 15.45 4.13
N ALA A 13 -4.16 14.15 4.38
CA ALA A 13 -5.11 13.44 5.22
C ALA A 13 -5.06 13.90 6.69
N LEU A 14 -3.88 14.20 7.20
CA LEU A 14 -3.70 14.72 8.57
C LEU A 14 -4.19 16.17 8.74
N ASP A 15 -4.16 16.96 7.68
CA ASP A 15 -4.64 18.35 7.67
C ASP A 15 -6.14 18.44 7.30
N ALA A 16 -6.75 17.36 6.79
CA ALA A 16 -8.12 17.36 6.28
C ALA A 16 -9.16 17.40 7.39
N THR A 17 -10.22 18.12 7.15
CA THR A 17 -11.43 18.11 8.00
C THR A 17 -12.22 16.81 7.79
N PRO A 18 -13.07 16.40 8.76
CA PRO A 18 -13.94 15.23 8.60
C PRO A 18 -14.81 15.29 7.33
N GLU A 19 -15.29 16.47 6.96
CA GLU A 19 -16.09 16.69 5.75
C GLU A 19 -15.29 16.48 4.46
N GLU A 20 -14.01 16.82 4.47
CA GLU A 20 -13.10 16.61 3.33
C GLU A 20 -12.72 15.13 3.19
N LEU A 21 -12.52 14.41 4.30
CA LEU A 21 -12.30 12.97 4.31
C LEU A 21 -13.51 12.20 3.76
N GLU A 22 -14.72 12.62 4.12
CA GLU A 22 -15.95 12.02 3.59
C GLU A 22 -16.10 12.21 2.07
N LYS A 23 -15.74 13.39 1.56
CA LYS A 23 -15.75 13.68 0.12
C LYS A 23 -14.62 13.03 -0.66
N SER A 24 -13.53 12.67 0.02
CA SER A 24 -12.34 12.08 -0.58
C SER A 24 -11.95 10.77 0.13
N PRO A 25 -12.69 9.66 -0.11
CA PRO A 25 -12.49 8.40 0.60
C PRO A 25 -11.06 7.86 0.50
N GLU A 26 -10.34 8.22 -0.54
CA GLU A 26 -8.94 7.82 -0.75
C GLU A 26 -7.99 8.42 0.31
N LEU A 27 -8.32 9.56 0.88
CA LEU A 27 -7.52 10.17 1.95
C LEU A 27 -7.63 9.39 3.25
N GLY A 28 -8.81 8.82 3.55
CA GLY A 28 -9.08 8.06 4.77
C GLY A 28 -8.59 6.61 4.77
N ILE A 29 -8.01 6.11 3.67
CA ILE A 29 -7.50 4.73 3.62
C ILE A 29 -6.40 4.52 4.64
N GLY A 30 -6.56 3.50 5.48
CA GLY A 30 -5.64 3.19 6.58
C GLY A 30 -5.98 3.91 7.90
N TYR A 31 -7.01 4.73 7.94
CA TYR A 31 -7.45 5.39 9.17
C TYR A 31 -8.55 4.61 9.89
N ASN A 32 -8.37 4.38 11.17
CA ASN A 32 -9.38 3.82 12.06
C ASN A 32 -9.96 4.96 12.93
N GLU A 33 -11.20 5.35 12.65
CA GLU A 33 -11.88 6.45 13.35
C GLU A 33 -12.16 6.15 14.84
N VAL A 34 -12.42 4.89 15.17
CA VAL A 34 -12.77 4.48 16.54
C VAL A 34 -11.54 4.61 17.46
N GLU A 35 -10.40 4.15 17.00
CA GLU A 35 -9.16 4.13 17.77
C GLU A 35 -8.28 5.36 17.50
N ARG A 36 -8.62 6.16 16.50
CA ARG A 36 -7.83 7.29 16.01
C ARG A 36 -6.39 6.88 15.67
N THR A 37 -6.27 5.77 14.97
CA THR A 37 -5.00 5.18 14.55
C THR A 37 -4.91 5.12 13.03
N TRP A 38 -3.68 5.14 12.55
CA TRP A 38 -3.33 4.97 11.15
C TRP A 38 -2.51 3.71 10.95
N ASP A 39 -2.83 2.94 9.94
CA ASP A 39 -1.92 1.95 9.37
C ASP A 39 -0.96 2.67 8.43
N LEU A 40 0.32 2.52 8.67
CA LEU A 40 1.37 3.25 7.96
C LEU A 40 2.41 2.27 7.43
N ILE A 41 2.93 2.56 6.26
CA ILE A 41 4.10 1.90 5.71
C ILE A 41 5.30 2.83 5.95
N ILE A 42 6.32 2.32 6.61
CA ILE A 42 7.52 3.09 6.91
C ILE A 42 8.74 2.49 6.22
N LYS A 43 9.62 3.36 5.78
CA LYS A 43 10.99 3.04 5.39
C LYS A 43 11.92 3.45 6.53
N TYR A 44 12.77 2.52 6.97
CA TYR A 44 13.66 2.77 8.11
C TYR A 44 15.05 2.17 7.89
N THR A 45 16.02 2.66 8.67
CA THR A 45 17.39 2.14 8.74
C THR A 45 17.75 1.86 10.19
N GLY A 46 18.35 0.71 10.46
CA GLY A 46 18.75 0.28 11.79
C GLY A 46 17.75 -0.71 12.42
N ASN A 47 17.72 -0.76 13.76
CA ASN A 47 16.83 -1.66 14.51
C ASN A 47 15.50 -0.97 14.81
N LEU A 48 14.42 -1.46 14.22
CA LEU A 48 13.10 -0.86 14.34
C LEU A 48 12.60 -0.83 15.81
N SER A 49 12.83 -1.90 16.56
CA SER A 49 12.42 -1.98 17.98
C SER A 49 13.05 -0.88 18.83
N GLN A 50 14.29 -0.49 18.51
CA GLN A 50 14.98 0.61 19.23
C GLN A 50 14.47 1.98 18.80
N ILE A 51 13.96 2.11 17.56
CA ILE A 51 13.49 3.37 17.02
C ILE A 51 12.09 3.71 17.53
N ILE A 52 11.15 2.75 17.46
CA ILE A 52 9.73 2.99 17.76
C ILE A 52 9.24 2.33 19.05
N GLY A 53 10.09 1.54 19.73
CA GLY A 53 9.71 0.74 20.88
C GLY A 53 9.05 -0.60 20.51
N GLU A 54 8.93 -1.49 21.49
CA GLU A 54 8.35 -2.82 21.28
C GLU A 54 6.82 -2.83 21.32
N GLU A 55 6.22 -1.79 21.90
CA GLU A 55 4.76 -1.68 22.13
C GLU A 55 3.96 -1.37 20.86
N VAL A 56 4.62 -0.85 19.81
CA VAL A 56 3.93 -0.47 18.57
C VAL A 56 3.65 -1.73 17.74
N PRO A 57 2.37 -2.02 17.42
CA PRO A 57 2.02 -3.10 16.51
C PRO A 57 2.72 -2.92 15.17
N ARG A 58 3.43 -3.95 14.73
CA ARG A 58 4.22 -3.88 13.50
C ARG A 58 4.36 -5.22 12.80
N ALA A 59 4.54 -5.15 11.48
CA ALA A 59 5.00 -6.25 10.64
C ALA A 59 6.23 -5.77 9.87
N GLU A 60 7.39 -6.34 10.17
CA GLU A 60 8.62 -6.01 9.47
C GLU A 60 8.66 -6.71 8.11
N LEU A 61 9.01 -5.96 7.07
CA LEU A 61 9.11 -6.42 5.70
C LEU A 61 10.58 -6.43 5.25
N LEU A 62 10.82 -6.91 4.04
CA LEU A 62 12.15 -6.89 3.46
C LEU A 62 12.64 -5.46 3.17
N ASN A 63 13.95 -5.31 3.06
CA ASN A 63 14.63 -4.08 2.63
C ASN A 63 14.40 -2.84 3.53
N GLY A 64 14.18 -3.03 4.82
CA GLY A 64 13.97 -1.92 5.76
C GLY A 64 12.63 -1.22 5.60
N PHE A 65 11.60 -1.96 5.22
CA PHE A 65 10.22 -1.53 5.29
C PHE A 65 9.49 -2.21 6.45
N ALA A 66 8.49 -1.56 6.98
CA ALA A 66 7.56 -2.16 7.93
C ALA A 66 6.17 -1.54 7.80
N VAL A 67 5.15 -2.32 8.14
CA VAL A 67 3.80 -1.82 8.38
C VAL A 67 3.63 -1.63 9.88
N ILE A 68 3.15 -0.49 10.29
CA ILE A 68 2.90 -0.16 11.69
C ILE A 68 1.51 0.44 11.87
N THR A 69 0.91 0.23 13.04
CA THR A 69 -0.33 0.91 13.43
C THR A 69 0.01 1.91 14.53
N LEU A 70 -0.27 3.19 14.29
CA LEU A 70 0.14 4.28 15.17
C LEU A 70 -0.98 5.30 15.38
N ALA A 71 -1.11 5.81 16.60
CA ALA A 71 -2.03 6.91 16.88
C ALA A 71 -1.66 8.16 16.07
N GLU A 72 -2.66 8.83 15.52
CA GLU A 72 -2.52 10.03 14.69
C GLU A 72 -1.60 11.08 15.34
N SER A 73 -1.77 11.33 16.63
CA SER A 73 -0.97 12.30 17.42
C SER A 73 0.53 11.99 17.47
N LYS A 74 0.93 10.74 17.17
CA LYS A 74 2.34 10.31 17.24
C LYS A 74 3.04 10.32 15.87
N ILE A 75 2.32 10.53 14.79
CA ILE A 75 2.88 10.45 13.42
C ILE A 75 3.97 11.51 13.19
N GLU A 76 3.72 12.72 13.62
CA GLU A 76 4.71 13.79 13.48
C GLU A 76 5.98 13.50 14.29
N SER A 77 5.83 12.98 15.49
CA SER A 77 6.98 12.58 16.34
C SER A 77 7.76 11.42 15.72
N LEU A 78 7.07 10.43 15.15
CA LEU A 78 7.68 9.32 14.42
C LEU A 78 8.59 9.83 13.28
N SER A 79 8.09 10.74 12.47
CA SER A 79 8.83 11.26 11.32
C SER A 79 10.12 11.99 11.68
N ARG A 80 10.23 12.50 12.91
CA ARG A 80 11.43 13.20 13.42
C ARG A 80 12.50 12.23 13.93
N LEU A 81 12.17 10.97 14.13
CA LEU A 81 13.15 10.00 14.62
C LEU A 81 14.29 9.80 13.59
N PRO A 82 15.58 9.72 14.07
CA PRO A 82 16.74 9.57 13.19
C PRO A 82 16.64 8.16 12.60
N GLY A 83 16.24 7.31 12.45
CA GLY A 83 16.15 6.00 11.77
C GLY A 83 14.97 5.91 10.80
N ILE A 84 14.03 6.85 10.85
CA ILE A 84 12.90 6.88 9.92
C ILE A 84 13.27 7.73 8.71
N GLU A 85 13.20 7.12 7.53
CA GLU A 85 13.50 7.77 6.26
C GLU A 85 12.24 8.32 5.60
N TYR A 86 11.15 7.54 5.60
CA TYR A 86 9.91 7.89 4.93
C TYR A 86 8.70 7.20 5.59
N VAL A 87 7.55 7.86 5.55
CA VAL A 87 6.28 7.37 6.08
C VAL A 87 5.18 7.63 5.06
N GLU A 88 4.46 6.59 4.67
CA GLU A 88 3.32 6.69 3.76
C GLU A 88 2.10 5.95 4.31
N LYS A 89 0.93 6.35 3.85
CA LYS A 89 -0.31 5.63 4.12
C LYS A 89 -0.55 4.53 3.08
N PRO A 90 -1.31 3.48 3.40
CA PRO A 90 -1.70 2.47 2.41
C PRO A 90 -2.47 3.09 1.25
N LYS A 91 -2.37 2.46 0.09
CA LYS A 91 -3.08 2.84 -1.14
C LYS A 91 -4.06 1.75 -1.54
N ARG A 92 -5.15 2.14 -2.13
CA ARG A 92 -6.10 1.18 -2.67
C ARG A 92 -5.50 0.51 -3.90
N LEU A 93 -5.51 -0.80 -3.91
CA LEU A 93 -5.12 -1.60 -5.06
C LEU A 93 -6.39 -2.02 -5.82
N PHE A 94 -6.30 -2.05 -7.15
CA PHE A 94 -7.40 -2.44 -8.02
C PHE A 94 -6.96 -3.61 -8.90
N PHE A 95 -7.87 -4.54 -9.15
CA PHE A 95 -7.62 -5.63 -10.10
C PHE A 95 -7.54 -5.06 -11.51
N ALA A 96 -6.40 -5.23 -12.17
CA ALA A 96 -6.14 -4.67 -13.51
C ALA A 96 -6.20 -5.72 -14.64
N VAL A 97 -6.42 -7.00 -14.31
CA VAL A 97 -6.24 -8.12 -15.24
C VAL A 97 -7.15 -8.07 -16.46
N ASN A 98 -8.42 -7.68 -16.31
CA ASN A 98 -9.37 -7.70 -17.43
C ASN A 98 -9.01 -6.68 -18.52
N GLN A 99 -8.61 -5.48 -18.16
CA GLN A 99 -8.20 -4.46 -19.12
C GLN A 99 -6.80 -4.75 -19.68
N GLY A 100 -5.88 -5.20 -18.86
CA GLY A 100 -4.54 -5.62 -19.27
C GLY A 100 -4.56 -6.78 -20.25
N LYS A 101 -5.44 -7.74 -20.06
CA LYS A 101 -5.63 -8.89 -20.95
C LYS A 101 -6.12 -8.48 -22.35
N SER A 102 -7.02 -7.52 -22.43
CA SER A 102 -7.50 -6.97 -23.69
C SER A 102 -6.42 -6.11 -24.37
N ALA A 103 -5.76 -5.25 -23.62
CA ALA A 103 -4.73 -4.35 -24.14
C ALA A 103 -3.49 -5.09 -24.67
N SER A 104 -3.14 -6.25 -24.07
CA SER A 104 -2.04 -7.11 -24.52
C SER A 104 -2.42 -8.12 -25.61
N CYS A 105 -3.63 -8.05 -26.18
CA CYS A 105 -4.14 -8.97 -27.18
C CYS A 105 -4.21 -10.45 -26.74
N MET A 106 -4.07 -10.74 -25.47
CA MET A 106 -4.12 -12.12 -24.95
C MET A 106 -5.45 -12.80 -25.17
N THR A 107 -6.54 -12.03 -25.23
CA THR A 107 -7.89 -12.54 -25.49
C THR A 107 -7.99 -13.23 -26.87
N ALA A 108 -7.34 -12.68 -27.87
CA ALA A 108 -7.31 -13.24 -29.22
C ALA A 108 -6.54 -14.57 -29.26
N VAL A 109 -5.43 -14.68 -28.56
CA VAL A 109 -4.59 -15.87 -28.50
C VAL A 109 -5.25 -17.00 -27.72
N GLN A 110 -6.05 -16.67 -26.70
CA GLN A 110 -6.80 -17.64 -25.89
C GLN A 110 -8.13 -18.07 -26.50
N SER A 111 -8.58 -17.42 -27.58
CA SER A 111 -9.85 -17.77 -28.26
C SER A 111 -9.69 -19.03 -29.13
N ARG A 112 -10.81 -19.74 -29.36
CA ARG A 112 -10.86 -20.86 -30.28
C ARG A 112 -10.58 -20.46 -31.75
N PHE A 113 -10.65 -19.17 -32.02
CA PHE A 113 -10.39 -18.59 -33.35
C PHE A 113 -8.98 -17.97 -33.43
N SER A 114 -8.06 -18.44 -32.59
CA SER A 114 -6.66 -18.03 -32.69
C SER A 114 -6.10 -18.30 -34.07
N PRO A 115 -5.32 -17.37 -34.65
CA PRO A 115 -4.63 -17.59 -35.92
C PRO A 115 -3.71 -18.81 -35.95
N LEU A 116 -3.35 -19.34 -34.76
CA LEU A 116 -2.53 -20.52 -34.59
C LEU A 116 -3.32 -21.85 -34.66
N GLY A 117 -4.65 -21.77 -34.84
CA GLY A 117 -5.52 -22.95 -34.97
C GLY A 117 -5.91 -23.60 -33.65
N GLU A 118 -5.20 -23.29 -32.54
CA GLU A 118 -5.48 -23.79 -31.20
C GLU A 118 -5.44 -22.66 -30.18
N ALA A 119 -6.28 -22.77 -29.15
CA ALA A 119 -6.27 -21.81 -28.05
C ALA A 119 -5.05 -22.06 -27.12
N LEU A 120 -4.20 -21.08 -26.98
CA LEU A 120 -3.07 -21.13 -26.04
C LEU A 120 -3.55 -20.77 -24.65
N THR A 121 -3.74 -21.78 -23.82
CA THR A 121 -4.30 -21.62 -22.46
C THR A 121 -3.27 -21.72 -21.34
N GLY A 122 -2.01 -22.00 -21.68
CA GLY A 122 -0.97 -22.27 -20.69
C GLY A 122 -1.11 -23.62 -19.97
N LYS A 123 -1.88 -24.56 -20.54
CA LYS A 123 -2.07 -25.89 -19.94
C LYS A 123 -0.73 -26.58 -19.68
N GLY A 124 -0.49 -26.99 -18.44
CA GLY A 124 0.76 -27.63 -18.01
C GLY A 124 1.87 -26.66 -17.57
N ILE A 125 1.62 -25.34 -17.60
CA ILE A 125 2.55 -24.33 -17.08
C ILE A 125 2.06 -23.86 -15.73
N LEU A 126 2.94 -23.93 -14.72
CA LEU A 126 2.70 -23.38 -13.38
C LEU A 126 3.24 -21.96 -13.34
N VAL A 127 2.37 -21.02 -12.97
CA VAL A 127 2.75 -19.63 -12.72
C VAL A 127 2.36 -19.29 -11.28
N ALA A 128 3.33 -18.84 -10.48
CA ALA A 128 3.05 -18.32 -9.15
C ALA A 128 2.73 -16.82 -9.26
N CYS A 129 1.54 -16.42 -8.80
CA CYS A 129 1.15 -15.03 -8.65
C CYS A 129 1.12 -14.73 -7.16
N VAL A 130 1.95 -13.78 -6.72
CA VAL A 130 1.95 -13.29 -5.34
C VAL A 130 1.13 -12.01 -5.34
N ASP A 131 -0.09 -12.12 -4.85
CA ASP A 131 -1.04 -11.01 -4.78
C ASP A 131 -1.75 -11.05 -3.42
N SER A 132 -2.59 -10.07 -3.14
CA SER A 132 -3.32 -9.93 -1.87
C SER A 132 -4.32 -11.06 -1.57
N GLY A 133 -4.55 -11.96 -2.52
CA GLY A 133 -5.56 -13.01 -2.44
C GLY A 133 -6.98 -12.49 -2.75
N GLU A 134 -7.89 -13.42 -2.97
CA GLU A 134 -9.33 -13.18 -3.05
C GLU A 134 -9.99 -13.44 -1.69
#